data_f99ca5429bf8bc60dd95f21f2c26afaa
#
_entry.id   f99ca5429bf8bc60dd95f21f2c26afaa
#
_cell.length_a   1.000
_cell.length_b   1.000
_cell.length_c   1.000
_cell.angle_alpha   90.00
_cell.angle_beta   90.00
_cell.angle_gamma   90.00
#
_symmetry.space_group_name_H-M   'P 1'
#
loop_
_entity.id
_entity.type
_entity.pdbx_description
1 polymer ?
#
loop_
_entity_poly.entity_id
_entity_poly.type
_entity_poly.pdbx_seq_one_letter_code
_entity_poly.pdbx_strand_id
1 'polypeptide(L)'
;MMPLKRYNLAAVLLLLLGGYGSAQAAIAPDRTRLVFRGEDKSISVDLKNANSKLPYLAQSWVEDEKGVKITSPLIVVPPVQRIEPSAIGQVKIQGMPALASLPKDRETLFYYNVREIPPQSDKPNTLQIALQTRIKVFYRPQALSKIDMQHPWQYKITLQRQGNGYQVSNTTGYYVVLSNASNRMDGTPARGFSPLVIAPKSNVTLGGDASELGRSPVLTYVNDYGARLPLIFNCTGNSCAVDEAKSRKS
;
A
#
# COMPACT_ATOMS: atom_id res chain seq x y z
N MET A 1 16.56 -58.11 23.64
CA MET A 1 16.65 -56.65 23.58
C MET A 1 16.94 -56.23 22.15
N MET A 2 15.91 -55.76 21.45
CA MET A 2 16.04 -55.27 20.03
C MET A 2 16.36 -53.76 20.07
N PRO A 3 17.28 -53.27 19.24
CA PRO A 3 17.57 -51.84 19.18
C PRO A 3 16.45 -51.08 18.43
N LEU A 4 15.82 -50.10 19.07
CA LEU A 4 14.86 -49.18 18.43
C LEU A 4 15.54 -48.37 17.32
N LYS A 5 14.99 -48.49 16.11
CA LYS A 5 15.46 -47.79 14.90
C LYS A 5 15.28 -46.26 15.00
N ARG A 6 16.42 -45.56 14.98
CA ARG A 6 16.52 -44.08 15.06
C ARG A 6 16.14 -43.33 13.74
N TYR A 7 15.38 -43.94 12.84
CA TYR A 7 15.13 -43.42 11.52
C TYR A 7 13.83 -42.59 11.36
N ASN A 8 12.97 -42.51 12.39
CA ASN A 8 11.65 -41.94 12.26
C ASN A 8 11.52 -40.45 12.62
N LEU A 9 12.49 -39.85 13.32
CA LEU A 9 12.40 -38.44 13.71
C LEU A 9 12.76 -37.48 12.55
N ALA A 10 13.75 -37.83 11.74
CA ALA A 10 14.15 -37.01 10.58
C ALA A 10 13.09 -36.99 9.47
N ALA A 11 12.41 -38.11 9.24
CA ALA A 11 11.33 -38.20 8.24
C ALA A 11 10.08 -37.44 8.64
N VAL A 12 9.76 -37.35 9.93
CA VAL A 12 8.62 -36.55 10.45
C VAL A 12 8.93 -35.05 10.38
N LEU A 13 10.18 -34.65 10.58
CA LEU A 13 10.59 -33.25 10.50
C LEU A 13 10.57 -32.71 9.04
N LEU A 14 10.84 -33.57 8.05
CA LEU A 14 10.78 -33.19 6.62
C LEU A 14 9.33 -33.03 6.12
N LEU A 15 8.36 -33.71 6.70
CA LEU A 15 6.94 -33.64 6.32
C LEU A 15 6.27 -32.34 6.85
N LEU A 16 6.83 -31.67 7.85
CA LEU A 16 6.31 -30.43 8.41
C LEU A 16 6.75 -29.17 7.64
N LEU A 17 7.71 -29.28 6.71
CA LEU A 17 8.23 -28.16 5.90
C LEU A 17 7.51 -27.98 4.55
N GLY A 18 6.54 -28.83 4.21
CA GLY A 18 5.93 -28.90 2.89
C GLY A 18 4.66 -28.10 2.63
N GLY A 19 4.22 -27.19 3.51
CA GLY A 19 2.86 -26.67 3.44
C GLY A 19 2.64 -25.15 3.53
N TYR A 20 3.61 -24.29 3.21
CA TYR A 20 3.33 -22.85 3.11
C TYR A 20 2.71 -22.48 1.76
N GLY A 21 1.49 -22.93 1.52
CA GLY A 21 0.66 -22.39 0.45
C GLY A 21 0.26 -20.96 0.80
N SER A 22 0.81 -19.96 0.10
CA SER A 22 0.35 -18.57 0.23
C SER A 22 -1.11 -18.51 -0.21
N ALA A 23 -2.03 -18.13 0.68
CA ALA A 23 -3.39 -17.78 0.30
C ALA A 23 -3.32 -16.50 -0.54
N GLN A 24 -3.46 -16.61 -1.86
CA GLN A 24 -3.47 -15.51 -2.79
C GLN A 24 -4.90 -15.33 -3.31
N ALA A 25 -5.37 -14.06 -3.35
CA ALA A 25 -6.65 -13.76 -3.98
C ALA A 25 -6.65 -14.22 -5.45
N ALA A 26 -7.78 -14.77 -5.91
CA ALA A 26 -7.93 -15.15 -7.31
C ALA A 26 -7.96 -13.91 -8.20
N ILE A 27 -8.62 -12.82 -7.77
CA ILE A 27 -8.65 -11.55 -8.50
C ILE A 27 -7.71 -10.54 -7.83
N ALA A 28 -6.71 -10.08 -8.59
CA ALA A 28 -5.77 -9.07 -8.12
C ALA A 28 -5.63 -7.92 -9.12
N PRO A 29 -5.57 -6.64 -8.65
CA PRO A 29 -5.22 -5.51 -9.49
C PRO A 29 -3.74 -5.57 -9.90
N ASP A 30 -3.41 -5.00 -11.05
CA ASP A 30 -2.07 -4.95 -11.63
C ASP A 30 -1.07 -4.09 -10.84
N ARG A 31 -1.56 -3.31 -9.86
CA ARG A 31 -0.74 -2.38 -9.07
C ARG A 31 -1.24 -2.22 -7.64
N THR A 32 -0.39 -1.69 -6.76
CA THR A 32 -0.67 -1.56 -5.32
C THR A 32 -1.25 -0.21 -4.93
N ARG A 33 -1.27 0.76 -5.86
CA ARG A 33 -1.82 2.11 -5.70
C ARG A 33 -2.14 2.73 -7.04
N LEU A 34 -2.94 3.77 -7.02
CA LEU A 34 -3.35 4.53 -8.20
C LEU A 34 -3.10 6.01 -7.96
N VAL A 35 -2.70 6.72 -9.02
CA VAL A 35 -2.67 8.18 -9.06
C VAL A 35 -3.66 8.63 -10.13
N PHE A 36 -4.71 9.31 -9.71
CA PHE A 36 -5.68 9.95 -10.59
C PHE A 36 -5.32 11.41 -10.74
N ARG A 37 -4.78 11.80 -11.88
CA ARG A 37 -4.35 13.19 -12.14
C ARG A 37 -5.56 14.05 -12.47
N GLY A 38 -5.49 15.34 -12.10
CA GLY A 38 -6.58 16.27 -12.31
C GLY A 38 -6.90 16.54 -13.80
N GLU A 39 -5.97 16.25 -14.69
CA GLU A 39 -6.14 16.29 -16.16
C GLU A 39 -6.78 15.03 -16.74
N ASP A 40 -6.76 13.91 -16.00
CA ASP A 40 -7.30 12.64 -16.47
C ASP A 40 -8.83 12.62 -16.37
N LYS A 41 -9.49 12.09 -17.38
CA LYS A 41 -10.94 11.82 -17.33
C LYS A 41 -11.23 10.48 -16.67
N SER A 42 -10.32 9.54 -16.81
CA SER A 42 -10.40 8.20 -16.21
C SER A 42 -9.03 7.53 -16.15
N ILE A 43 -8.88 6.56 -15.27
CA ILE A 43 -7.73 5.65 -15.22
C ILE A 43 -8.22 4.22 -15.34
N SER A 44 -7.46 3.36 -16.02
CA SER A 44 -7.75 1.93 -16.14
C SER A 44 -7.00 1.13 -15.08
N VAL A 45 -7.64 0.06 -14.61
CA VAL A 45 -7.07 -0.93 -13.69
C VAL A 45 -7.30 -2.30 -14.29
N ASP A 46 -6.24 -3.03 -14.53
CA ASP A 46 -6.31 -4.41 -14.98
C ASP A 46 -6.49 -5.34 -13.78
N LEU A 47 -7.39 -6.29 -13.93
CA LEU A 47 -7.74 -7.28 -12.91
C LEU A 47 -7.40 -8.67 -13.44
N LYS A 48 -6.37 -9.29 -12.88
CA LYS A 48 -5.95 -10.63 -13.30
C LYS A 48 -6.67 -11.68 -12.47
N ASN A 49 -7.30 -12.67 -13.14
CA ASN A 49 -7.74 -13.88 -12.50
C ASN A 49 -6.57 -14.88 -12.47
N ALA A 50 -5.99 -15.08 -11.29
CA ALA A 50 -4.89 -16.02 -11.09
C ALA A 50 -5.35 -17.48 -11.01
N ASN A 51 -6.66 -17.74 -10.88
CA ASN A 51 -7.22 -19.07 -10.89
C ASN A 51 -7.25 -19.61 -12.34
N SER A 52 -6.61 -20.75 -12.58
CA SER A 52 -6.51 -21.36 -13.92
C SER A 52 -7.71 -22.22 -14.31
N LYS A 53 -8.65 -22.45 -13.39
CA LYS A 53 -9.77 -23.40 -13.61
C LYS A 53 -11.14 -22.73 -13.50
N LEU A 54 -11.31 -21.72 -12.66
CA LEU A 54 -12.62 -21.17 -12.34
C LEU A 54 -12.71 -19.69 -12.72
N PRO A 55 -13.82 -19.26 -13.33
CA PRO A 55 -14.13 -17.86 -13.51
C PRO A 55 -14.53 -17.24 -12.16
N TYR A 56 -14.26 -15.93 -11.99
CA TYR A 56 -14.66 -15.17 -10.82
C TYR A 56 -15.38 -13.90 -11.24
N LEU A 57 -16.33 -13.44 -10.41
CA LEU A 57 -16.83 -12.08 -10.54
C LEU A 57 -15.91 -11.14 -9.76
N ALA A 58 -15.52 -10.03 -10.38
CA ALA A 58 -14.81 -8.93 -9.75
C ALA A 58 -15.84 -7.82 -9.46
N GLN A 59 -16.17 -7.60 -8.19
CA GLN A 59 -17.00 -6.49 -7.75
C GLN A 59 -16.10 -5.35 -7.29
N SER A 60 -16.21 -4.18 -7.93
CA SER A 60 -15.32 -3.04 -7.73
C SER A 60 -16.07 -1.79 -7.30
N TRP A 61 -15.47 -1.00 -6.40
CA TRP A 61 -16.01 0.28 -5.95
C TRP A 61 -14.91 1.20 -5.41
N VAL A 62 -15.25 2.47 -5.21
CA VAL A 62 -14.39 3.44 -4.53
C VAL A 62 -14.96 3.77 -3.16
N GLU A 63 -14.08 3.99 -2.21
CA GLU A 63 -14.38 4.52 -0.88
C GLU A 63 -13.65 5.86 -0.67
N ASP A 64 -14.23 6.71 0.15
CA ASP A 64 -13.56 7.90 0.66
C ASP A 64 -12.49 7.53 1.73
N GLU A 65 -11.80 8.54 2.26
CA GLU A 65 -10.78 8.34 3.30
C GLU A 65 -11.34 7.69 4.57
N LYS A 66 -12.63 7.87 4.86
CA LYS A 66 -13.32 7.29 6.02
C LYS A 66 -13.80 5.86 5.79
N GLY A 67 -13.59 5.32 4.57
CA GLY A 67 -14.04 3.97 4.20
C GLY A 67 -15.52 3.89 3.80
N VAL A 68 -16.15 5.04 3.52
CA VAL A 68 -17.54 5.06 3.04
C VAL A 68 -17.52 4.86 1.53
N LYS A 69 -18.31 3.89 1.05
CA LYS A 69 -18.49 3.64 -0.38
C LYS A 69 -19.15 4.84 -1.06
N ILE A 70 -18.54 5.30 -2.14
CA ILE A 70 -18.99 6.48 -2.90
C ILE A 70 -19.25 6.15 -4.36
N THR A 71 -20.04 7.00 -5.03
CA THR A 71 -20.25 7.03 -6.49
C THR A 71 -19.89 8.38 -7.10
N SER A 72 -19.45 9.33 -6.29
CA SER A 72 -18.98 10.66 -6.63
C SER A 72 -17.96 11.08 -5.57
N PRO A 73 -16.85 11.77 -5.89
CA PRO A 73 -16.47 12.30 -7.22
C PRO A 73 -15.80 11.29 -8.15
N LEU A 74 -15.61 10.04 -7.72
CA LEU A 74 -15.05 8.95 -8.52
C LEU A 74 -16.04 7.79 -8.58
N ILE A 75 -16.14 7.14 -9.73
CA ILE A 75 -16.98 5.95 -9.93
C ILE A 75 -16.22 4.86 -10.71
N VAL A 76 -16.50 3.59 -10.43
CA VAL A 76 -15.92 2.45 -11.15
C VAL A 76 -16.90 1.93 -12.20
N VAL A 77 -16.40 1.68 -13.41
CA VAL A 77 -17.19 1.17 -14.54
C VAL A 77 -16.40 0.06 -15.26
N PRO A 78 -16.98 -1.13 -15.42
CA PRO A 78 -18.20 -1.62 -14.81
C PRO A 78 -18.00 -1.93 -13.31
N PRO A 79 -19.04 -1.83 -12.46
CA PRO A 79 -18.93 -2.13 -11.04
C PRO A 79 -18.81 -3.62 -10.74
N VAL A 80 -19.26 -4.48 -11.67
CA VAL A 80 -19.12 -5.94 -11.60
C VAL A 80 -18.77 -6.45 -12.98
N GLN A 81 -17.80 -7.36 -13.04
CA GLN A 81 -17.46 -8.04 -14.29
C GLN A 81 -17.01 -9.47 -14.00
N ARG A 82 -17.36 -10.38 -14.91
CA ARG A 82 -16.87 -11.76 -14.90
C ARG A 82 -15.50 -11.81 -15.58
N ILE A 83 -14.56 -12.49 -14.96
CA ILE A 83 -13.20 -12.69 -15.48
C ILE A 83 -12.96 -14.20 -15.59
N GLU A 84 -12.70 -14.66 -16.80
CA GLU A 84 -12.48 -16.07 -17.10
C GLU A 84 -11.18 -16.59 -16.47
N PRO A 85 -10.99 -17.91 -16.36
CA PRO A 85 -9.76 -18.50 -15.82
C PRO A 85 -8.50 -17.96 -16.54
N SER A 86 -7.50 -17.57 -15.78
CA SER A 86 -6.22 -17.02 -16.28
C SER A 86 -6.34 -15.75 -17.12
N ALA A 87 -7.54 -15.19 -17.28
CA ALA A 87 -7.79 -13.99 -18.08
C ALA A 87 -7.54 -12.70 -17.28
N ILE A 88 -7.45 -11.60 -18.03
CA ILE A 88 -7.37 -10.23 -17.51
C ILE A 88 -8.66 -9.52 -17.89
N GLY A 89 -9.35 -8.99 -16.87
CA GLY A 89 -10.42 -8.01 -17.04
C GLY A 89 -9.90 -6.61 -16.81
N GLN A 90 -10.69 -5.60 -17.19
CA GLN A 90 -10.32 -4.20 -16.97
C GLN A 90 -11.52 -3.43 -16.46
N VAL A 91 -11.30 -2.60 -15.44
CA VAL A 91 -12.25 -1.59 -14.99
C VAL A 91 -11.67 -0.19 -15.19
N LYS A 92 -12.54 0.80 -15.30
CA LYS A 92 -12.15 2.22 -15.35
C LYS A 92 -12.66 2.92 -14.10
N ILE A 93 -11.80 3.71 -13.48
CA ILE A 93 -12.22 4.69 -12.48
C ILE A 93 -12.41 6.00 -13.23
N GLN A 94 -13.63 6.50 -13.25
CA GLN A 94 -14.00 7.73 -13.98
C GLN A 94 -14.15 8.89 -13.00
N GLY A 95 -13.65 10.05 -13.40
CA GLY A 95 -13.86 11.31 -12.72
C GLY A 95 -15.24 11.88 -13.04
N MET A 96 -15.94 12.31 -11.98
CA MET A 96 -17.23 13.01 -12.07
C MET A 96 -17.03 14.52 -11.93
N PRO A 97 -17.97 15.36 -12.34
CA PRO A 97 -17.84 16.83 -12.23
C PRO A 97 -17.52 17.34 -10.82
N ALA A 98 -17.94 16.62 -9.79
CA ALA A 98 -17.64 16.91 -8.38
C ALA A 98 -16.15 16.88 -8.03
N LEU A 99 -15.26 16.32 -8.87
CA LEU A 99 -13.81 16.47 -8.73
C LEU A 99 -13.39 17.95 -8.71
N ALA A 100 -14.16 18.82 -9.38
CA ALA A 100 -13.89 20.25 -9.41
C ALA A 100 -13.98 20.92 -8.05
N SER A 101 -14.72 20.34 -7.07
CA SER A 101 -14.87 20.86 -5.72
C SER A 101 -13.77 20.40 -4.74
N LEU A 102 -12.92 19.45 -5.12
CA LEU A 102 -11.82 19.00 -4.29
C LEU A 102 -10.73 20.08 -4.15
N PRO A 103 -9.94 20.06 -3.06
CA PRO A 103 -8.81 20.95 -2.88
C PRO A 103 -7.88 20.95 -4.08
N LYS A 104 -7.39 22.16 -4.49
CA LYS A 104 -6.48 22.30 -5.64
C LYS A 104 -5.01 22.36 -5.22
N ASP A 105 -4.74 22.58 -3.94
CA ASP A 105 -3.42 22.78 -3.35
C ASP A 105 -2.86 21.53 -2.66
N ARG A 106 -3.63 20.42 -2.70
CA ARG A 106 -3.23 19.16 -2.07
C ARG A 106 -3.94 17.97 -2.68
N GLU A 107 -3.34 16.79 -2.53
CA GLU A 107 -3.96 15.51 -2.89
C GLU A 107 -5.16 15.20 -1.99
N THR A 108 -6.09 14.41 -2.54
CA THR A 108 -7.20 13.79 -1.78
C THR A 108 -7.07 12.27 -1.87
N LEU A 109 -7.21 11.58 -0.74
CA LEU A 109 -7.11 10.13 -0.66
C LEU A 109 -8.48 9.48 -0.82
N PHE A 110 -8.52 8.49 -1.69
CA PHE A 110 -9.61 7.54 -1.87
C PHE A 110 -9.04 6.12 -1.81
N TYR A 111 -9.91 5.13 -1.79
CA TYR A 111 -9.54 3.73 -1.87
C TYR A 111 -10.32 3.04 -2.96
N TYR A 112 -9.63 2.34 -3.85
CA TYR A 112 -10.24 1.40 -4.78
C TYR A 112 -10.28 0.03 -4.13
N ASN A 113 -11.43 -0.61 -4.23
CA ASN A 113 -11.67 -1.95 -3.71
C ASN A 113 -12.08 -2.87 -4.85
N VAL A 114 -11.59 -4.08 -4.82
CA VAL A 114 -12.09 -5.20 -5.62
C VAL A 114 -12.31 -6.40 -4.72
N ARG A 115 -13.53 -6.94 -4.74
CA ARG A 115 -13.90 -8.19 -4.08
C ARG A 115 -14.09 -9.26 -5.12
N GLU A 116 -13.41 -10.36 -4.96
CA GLU A 116 -13.65 -11.55 -5.75
C GLU A 116 -14.88 -12.29 -5.23
N ILE A 117 -15.71 -12.78 -6.15
CA ILE A 117 -16.86 -13.61 -5.83
C ILE A 117 -16.66 -14.93 -6.59
N PRO A 118 -16.39 -16.03 -5.88
CA PRO A 118 -16.22 -17.34 -6.50
C PRO A 118 -17.53 -17.84 -7.09
N PRO A 119 -17.50 -18.74 -8.09
CA PRO A 119 -18.68 -19.43 -8.55
C PRO A 119 -19.28 -20.28 -7.42
N GLN A 120 -20.58 -20.50 -7.45
CA GLN A 120 -21.26 -21.36 -6.48
C GLN A 120 -20.66 -22.78 -6.54
N SER A 121 -20.46 -23.39 -5.37
CA SER A 121 -20.00 -24.77 -5.27
C SER A 121 -21.17 -25.75 -5.43
N ASP A 122 -20.98 -26.79 -6.23
CA ASP A 122 -21.94 -27.88 -6.35
C ASP A 122 -21.86 -28.90 -5.20
N LYS A 123 -20.85 -28.74 -4.33
CA LYS A 123 -20.64 -29.65 -3.20
C LYS A 123 -21.35 -29.12 -1.94
N PRO A 124 -22.11 -29.94 -1.22
CA PRO A 124 -22.71 -29.56 0.04
C PRO A 124 -21.64 -29.27 1.09
N ASN A 125 -21.95 -28.43 2.07
CA ASN A 125 -21.08 -28.08 3.21
C ASN A 125 -19.70 -27.50 2.79
N THR A 126 -19.63 -26.77 1.69
CA THR A 126 -18.41 -26.13 1.21
C THR A 126 -18.34 -24.69 1.72
N LEU A 127 -17.25 -24.37 2.43
CA LEU A 127 -16.94 -22.98 2.80
C LEU A 127 -16.36 -22.26 1.56
N GLN A 128 -16.99 -21.16 1.15
CA GLN A 128 -16.49 -20.27 0.11
C GLN A 128 -16.03 -18.96 0.72
N ILE A 129 -14.79 -18.56 0.44
CA ILE A 129 -14.19 -17.32 0.95
C ILE A 129 -14.08 -16.33 -0.21
N ALA A 130 -14.63 -15.14 -0.02
CA ALA A 130 -14.48 -14.01 -0.93
C ALA A 130 -13.42 -13.07 -0.35
N LEU A 131 -12.29 -12.93 -1.03
CA LEU A 131 -11.24 -12.00 -0.62
C LEU A 131 -11.49 -10.62 -1.22
N GLN A 132 -11.05 -9.59 -0.50
CA GLN A 132 -11.13 -8.20 -0.93
C GLN A 132 -9.74 -7.59 -0.92
N THR A 133 -9.35 -6.98 -2.04
CA THR A 133 -8.15 -6.17 -2.15
C THR A 133 -8.53 -4.69 -2.11
N ARG A 134 -7.87 -3.91 -1.25
CA ARG A 134 -8.08 -2.48 -1.07
C ARG A 134 -6.77 -1.75 -1.31
N ILE A 135 -6.73 -0.87 -2.32
CA ILE A 135 -5.55 -0.08 -2.66
C ILE A 135 -5.85 1.42 -2.62
N LYS A 136 -4.82 2.22 -2.38
CA LYS A 136 -4.92 3.68 -2.30
C LYS A 136 -5.11 4.29 -3.68
N VAL A 137 -5.95 5.32 -3.77
CA VAL A 137 -6.13 6.18 -4.94
C VAL A 137 -5.85 7.60 -4.52
N PHE A 138 -4.78 8.20 -5.02
CA PHE A 138 -4.44 9.60 -4.78
C PHE A 138 -4.99 10.44 -5.93
N TYR A 139 -6.03 11.23 -5.67
CA TYR A 139 -6.40 12.28 -6.60
C TYR A 139 -5.39 13.42 -6.47
N ARG A 140 -4.68 13.69 -7.55
CA ARG A 140 -3.64 14.72 -7.63
C ARG A 140 -4.12 15.85 -8.53
N PRO A 141 -4.46 17.02 -7.99
CA PRO A 141 -4.91 18.15 -8.78
C PRO A 141 -3.82 18.63 -9.74
N GLN A 142 -4.21 19.24 -10.86
CA GLN A 142 -3.31 19.67 -11.92
C GLN A 142 -2.18 20.58 -11.43
N ALA A 143 -2.42 21.39 -10.41
CA ALA A 143 -1.39 22.24 -9.81
C ALA A 143 -0.21 21.44 -9.19
N LEU A 144 -0.42 20.16 -8.90
CA LEU A 144 0.58 19.24 -8.33
C LEU A 144 1.06 18.17 -9.34
N SER A 145 0.69 18.27 -10.62
CA SER A 145 1.02 17.23 -11.63
C SER A 145 2.52 17.18 -11.98
N LYS A 146 3.23 18.31 -11.84
CA LYS A 146 4.68 18.38 -12.11
C LYS A 146 5.47 17.85 -10.93
N ILE A 147 6.03 16.67 -11.08
CA ILE A 147 6.85 16.00 -10.06
C ILE A 147 8.30 16.01 -10.51
N ASP A 148 9.19 16.45 -9.61
CA ASP A 148 10.61 16.26 -9.76
C ASP A 148 11.00 14.88 -9.21
N MET A 149 11.35 13.96 -10.10
CA MET A 149 11.74 12.60 -9.72
C MET A 149 13.14 12.55 -9.09
N GLN A 150 13.96 13.59 -9.29
CA GLN A 150 15.30 13.67 -8.68
C GLN A 150 15.24 14.22 -7.24
N HIS A 151 14.27 15.09 -6.97
CA HIS A 151 13.99 15.65 -5.66
C HIS A 151 12.55 15.39 -5.27
N PRO A 152 12.18 14.12 -5.00
CA PRO A 152 10.81 13.75 -4.70
C PRO A 152 10.31 14.46 -3.44
N TRP A 153 9.02 14.78 -3.40
CA TRP A 153 8.42 15.53 -2.29
C TRP A 153 8.62 14.87 -0.92
N GLN A 154 8.86 13.58 -0.89
CA GLN A 154 9.15 12.83 0.35
C GLN A 154 10.45 13.32 1.03
N TYR A 155 11.37 13.92 0.29
CA TYR A 155 12.58 14.50 0.88
C TYR A 155 12.32 15.75 1.72
N LYS A 156 11.10 16.34 1.60
CA LYS A 156 10.71 17.54 2.36
C LYS A 156 10.07 17.25 3.71
N ILE A 157 9.88 15.97 4.08
CA ILE A 157 9.40 15.65 5.42
C ILE A 157 10.52 15.83 6.45
N THR A 158 10.12 16.19 7.66
CA THR A 158 11.04 16.35 8.77
C THR A 158 10.58 15.55 9.98
N LEU A 159 11.53 15.22 10.87
CA LEU A 159 11.22 14.60 12.14
C LEU A 159 11.56 15.56 13.26
N GLN A 160 10.67 15.67 14.24
CA GLN A 160 10.88 16.40 15.48
C GLN A 160 10.77 15.44 16.64
N ARG A 161 11.85 15.31 17.44
CA ARG A 161 11.82 14.45 18.61
C ARG A 161 10.86 15.01 19.66
N GLN A 162 9.98 14.16 20.15
CA GLN A 162 9.02 14.47 21.22
C GLN A 162 9.04 13.33 22.24
N GLY A 163 9.66 13.59 23.39
CA GLY A 163 9.83 12.57 24.42
C GLY A 163 10.62 11.37 23.90
N ASN A 164 10.01 10.19 23.96
CA ASN A 164 10.62 8.94 23.49
C ASN A 164 10.27 8.58 22.05
N GLY A 165 9.67 9.46 21.27
CA GLY A 165 9.29 9.24 19.88
C GLY A 165 9.64 10.40 18.97
N TYR A 166 9.13 10.32 17.74
CA TYR A 166 9.23 11.38 16.75
C TYR A 166 7.85 11.79 16.25
N GLN A 167 7.68 13.08 16.02
CA GLN A 167 6.61 13.60 15.19
C GLN A 167 7.16 13.79 13.77
N VAL A 168 6.43 13.29 12.77
CA VAL A 168 6.72 13.54 11.35
C VAL A 168 5.91 14.72 10.89
N SER A 169 6.55 15.69 10.24
CA SER A 169 5.90 16.82 9.60
C SER A 169 5.96 16.67 8.07
N ASN A 170 4.80 16.71 7.43
CA ASN A 170 4.65 16.77 5.99
C ASN A 170 4.09 18.14 5.59
N THR A 171 4.94 19.05 5.14
CA THR A 171 4.55 20.39 4.70
C THR A 171 4.10 20.45 3.25
N THR A 172 4.21 19.34 2.52
CA THR A 172 3.91 19.27 1.09
C THR A 172 2.41 19.14 0.80
N GLY A 173 2.03 19.32 -0.46
CA GLY A 173 0.67 19.05 -0.93
C GLY A 173 0.37 17.57 -1.22
N TYR A 174 1.31 16.66 -1.00
CA TYR A 174 1.20 15.25 -1.35
C TYR A 174 1.09 14.37 -0.12
N TYR A 175 0.43 13.23 -0.25
CA TYR A 175 0.51 12.17 0.75
C TYR A 175 1.89 11.54 0.78
N VAL A 176 2.35 11.14 1.96
CA VAL A 176 3.55 10.34 2.15
C VAL A 176 3.17 9.02 2.81
N VAL A 177 3.54 7.91 2.18
CA VAL A 177 3.29 6.56 2.69
C VAL A 177 4.59 5.98 3.22
N LEU A 178 4.64 5.70 4.52
CA LEU A 178 5.78 5.07 5.16
C LEU A 178 5.47 3.59 5.43
N SER A 179 6.37 2.71 5.01
CA SER A 179 6.24 1.26 5.19
C SER A 179 7.20 0.69 6.23
N ASN A 180 8.26 1.44 6.58
CA ASN A 180 9.23 1.03 7.60
C ASN A 180 9.86 2.25 8.29
N ALA A 181 10.31 2.08 9.54
CA ALA A 181 11.17 2.98 10.27
C ALA A 181 12.18 2.15 11.06
N SER A 182 13.47 2.37 10.84
CA SER A 182 14.57 1.61 11.42
C SER A 182 15.78 2.51 11.67
N ASN A 183 16.84 1.97 12.26
CA ASN A 183 18.11 2.69 12.47
C ASN A 183 19.14 2.45 11.37
N ARG A 184 18.80 1.68 10.33
CA ARG A 184 19.68 1.36 9.20
C ARG A 184 18.86 0.98 7.97
N MET A 185 19.51 1.01 6.82
CA MET A 185 18.97 0.49 5.56
C MET A 185 18.55 -0.98 5.73
N ASP A 186 17.38 -1.32 5.18
CA ASP A 186 16.78 -2.67 5.23
C ASP A 186 16.72 -3.28 6.65
N GLY A 187 16.73 -2.41 7.67
CA GLY A 187 16.61 -2.82 9.06
C GLY A 187 15.19 -3.28 9.41
N THR A 188 15.10 -4.10 10.46
CA THR A 188 13.80 -4.47 11.04
C THR A 188 13.08 -3.23 11.58
N PRO A 189 11.75 -3.15 11.48
CA PRO A 189 11.00 -2.04 12.06
C PRO A 189 11.29 -1.86 13.55
N ALA A 190 11.45 -0.61 13.98
CA ALA A 190 11.52 -0.27 15.39
C ALA A 190 10.25 -0.75 16.11
N ARG A 191 10.40 -1.19 17.35
CA ARG A 191 9.27 -1.66 18.18
C ARG A 191 8.22 -0.56 18.30
N GLY A 192 6.95 -0.91 18.06
CA GLY A 192 5.84 0.03 18.09
C GLY A 192 5.67 0.86 16.80
N PHE A 193 6.52 0.70 15.80
CA PHE A 193 6.26 1.25 14.47
C PHE A 193 5.17 0.44 13.75
N SER A 194 4.27 1.14 13.10
CA SER A 194 3.31 0.56 12.15
C SER A 194 3.29 1.40 10.87
N PRO A 195 3.14 0.78 9.69
CA PRO A 195 3.01 1.51 8.44
C PRO A 195 1.91 2.58 8.51
N LEU A 196 2.20 3.78 8.02
CA LEU A 196 1.28 4.90 8.12
C LEU A 196 1.23 5.73 6.85
N VAL A 197 0.14 6.51 6.73
CA VAL A 197 -0.08 7.46 5.65
C VAL A 197 -0.15 8.85 6.27
N ILE A 198 0.71 9.74 5.80
CA ILE A 198 0.78 11.12 6.29
C ILE A 198 0.07 12.02 5.30
N ALA A 199 -0.98 12.66 5.75
CA ALA A 199 -1.75 13.58 4.91
C ALA A 199 -0.92 14.83 4.50
N PRO A 200 -1.28 15.48 3.40
CA PRO A 200 -0.70 16.76 3.04
C PRO A 200 -0.84 17.80 4.15
N LYS A 201 0.21 18.62 4.35
CA LYS A 201 0.22 19.75 5.31
C LYS A 201 -0.20 19.33 6.73
N SER A 202 0.29 18.17 7.16
CA SER A 202 -0.06 17.60 8.47
C SER A 202 1.14 17.08 9.24
N ASN A 203 0.93 16.91 10.53
CA ASN A 203 1.87 16.27 11.44
C ASN A 203 1.25 15.02 12.02
N VAL A 204 2.07 13.97 12.21
CA VAL A 204 1.63 12.70 12.79
C VAL A 204 2.72 12.12 13.67
N THR A 205 2.35 11.44 14.73
CA THR A 205 3.32 10.67 15.53
C THR A 205 3.83 9.50 14.73
N LEU A 206 5.17 9.41 14.60
CA LEU A 206 5.84 8.28 14.01
C LEU A 206 5.83 7.13 14.98
N GLY A 207 5.15 6.16 15.01
CA GLY A 207 5.34 5.04 15.94
C GLY A 207 6.80 4.57 15.98
N GLY A 208 7.16 3.90 17.06
CA GLY A 208 8.52 3.44 17.29
C GLY A 208 9.29 4.27 18.31
N ASP A 209 10.17 3.59 19.02
CA ASP A 209 11.00 4.17 20.07
C ASP A 209 12.17 4.95 19.44
N ALA A 210 12.33 6.22 19.83
CA ALA A 210 13.41 7.07 19.32
C ALA A 210 14.80 6.51 19.70
N SER A 211 14.94 5.77 20.78
CA SER A 211 16.20 5.13 21.15
C SER A 211 16.57 4.01 20.17
N GLU A 212 15.61 3.27 19.65
CA GLU A 212 15.83 2.25 18.62
C GLU A 212 16.11 2.84 17.24
N LEU A 213 15.52 4.00 16.93
CA LEU A 213 15.75 4.70 15.64
C LEU A 213 17.11 5.41 15.59
N GLY A 214 17.70 5.72 16.74
CA GLY A 214 19.05 6.27 16.84
C GLY A 214 19.15 7.72 16.34
N ARG A 215 20.40 8.12 16.01
CA ARG A 215 20.73 9.49 15.56
C ARG A 215 20.53 9.73 14.07
N SER A 216 20.41 8.67 13.29
CA SER A 216 20.21 8.74 11.84
C SER A 216 19.05 7.79 11.46
N PRO A 217 17.80 8.11 11.82
CA PRO A 217 16.66 7.29 11.46
C PRO A 217 16.61 7.05 9.96
N VAL A 218 16.20 5.84 9.57
CA VAL A 218 15.94 5.49 8.18
C VAL A 218 14.46 5.13 8.06
N LEU A 219 13.70 5.95 7.33
CA LEU A 219 12.33 5.64 6.99
C LEU A 219 12.27 5.08 5.58
N THR A 220 11.37 4.13 5.33
CA THR A 220 11.12 3.63 3.97
C THR A 220 9.79 4.16 3.49
N TYR A 221 9.82 4.99 2.45
CA TYR A 221 8.59 5.44 1.80
C TYR A 221 8.23 4.56 0.61
N VAL A 222 6.97 4.62 0.22
CA VAL A 222 6.48 3.94 -0.98
C VAL A 222 6.09 4.99 -2.00
N ASN A 223 6.72 4.98 -3.17
CA ASN A 223 6.46 5.94 -4.24
C ASN A 223 5.18 5.62 -5.04
N ASP A 224 4.86 6.45 -6.04
CA ASP A 224 3.67 6.29 -6.90
C ASP A 224 3.62 4.94 -7.64
N TYR A 225 4.77 4.34 -7.91
CA TYR A 225 4.90 3.06 -8.62
C TYR A 225 4.90 1.84 -7.67
N GLY A 226 4.86 2.06 -6.35
CA GLY A 226 4.90 1.00 -5.36
C GLY A 226 6.31 0.58 -4.94
N ALA A 227 7.35 1.21 -5.46
CA ALA A 227 8.72 0.96 -5.03
C ALA A 227 8.95 1.50 -3.61
N ARG A 228 9.71 0.75 -2.83
CA ARG A 228 10.12 1.10 -1.46
C ARG A 228 11.51 1.72 -1.52
N LEU A 229 11.62 2.97 -1.10
CA LEU A 229 12.85 3.75 -1.18
C LEU A 229 13.18 4.36 0.19
N PRO A 230 14.46 4.48 0.54
CA PRO A 230 14.85 4.98 1.85
C PRO A 230 14.84 6.50 1.93
N LEU A 231 14.57 7.00 3.12
CA LEU A 231 14.80 8.36 3.57
C LEU A 231 15.77 8.29 4.73
N ILE A 232 17.02 8.66 4.51
CA ILE A 232 18.03 8.68 5.55
C ILE A 232 18.02 10.07 6.19
N PHE A 233 17.80 10.11 7.49
CA PHE A 233 17.73 11.38 8.22
C PHE A 233 19.06 11.71 8.87
N ASN A 234 19.36 13.01 8.90
CA ASN A 234 20.43 13.60 9.70
C ASN A 234 19.79 14.47 10.79
N CYS A 235 20.08 14.15 12.05
CA CYS A 235 19.50 14.81 13.21
C CYS A 235 20.50 15.78 13.84
N THR A 236 20.05 17.02 14.08
CA THR A 236 20.75 18.04 14.84
C THR A 236 19.85 18.45 16.02
N GLY A 237 20.29 18.15 17.24
CA GLY A 237 19.44 18.31 18.42
C GLY A 237 18.18 17.43 18.33
N ASN A 238 17.02 18.06 18.43
CA ASN A 238 15.72 17.40 18.38
C ASN A 238 15.09 17.37 16.98
N SER A 239 15.71 17.99 15.98
CA SER A 239 15.18 18.10 14.63
C SER A 239 16.00 17.25 13.65
N CYS A 240 15.32 16.54 12.74
CA CYS A 240 15.98 15.75 11.70
C CYS A 240 15.41 16.14 10.33
N ALA A 241 16.30 16.32 9.38
CA ALA A 241 15.97 16.51 7.97
C ALA A 241 16.51 15.35 7.14
N VAL A 242 15.93 15.13 5.97
CA VAL A 242 16.39 14.10 5.03
C VAL A 242 17.75 14.50 4.47
N ASP A 243 18.70 13.58 4.53
CA ASP A 243 19.98 13.65 3.81
C ASP A 243 19.74 13.15 2.38
N GLU A 244 19.46 14.10 1.48
CA GLU A 244 19.11 13.77 0.09
C GLU A 244 20.25 13.04 -0.63
N ALA A 245 21.50 13.41 -0.35
CA ALA A 245 22.66 12.81 -1.01
C ALA A 245 22.82 11.33 -0.65
N LYS A 246 22.59 10.97 0.62
CA LYS A 246 22.61 9.57 1.06
C LYS A 246 21.36 8.82 0.58
N SER A 247 20.18 9.41 0.69
CA SER A 247 18.92 8.78 0.28
C SER A 247 18.84 8.48 -1.22
N ARG A 248 19.53 9.25 -2.06
CA ARG A 248 19.57 9.05 -3.51
C ARG A 248 20.55 7.95 -3.95
N LYS A 249 21.61 7.71 -3.19
CA LYS A 249 22.65 6.72 -3.52
C LYS A 249 22.32 5.30 -3.07
N SER A 250 21.19 5.13 -2.42
CA SER A 250 20.79 3.88 -1.74
C SER A 250 19.93 3.00 -2.60
#